data_2f17f84d15c3635ef29a3d325e764840
#
_entry.id   2f17f84d15c3635ef29a3d325e764840
#
_cell.length_a   1.000
_cell.length_b   1.000
_cell.length_c   1.000
_cell.angle_alpha   90.00
_cell.angle_beta   90.00
_cell.angle_gamma   90.00
#
_symmetry.space_group_name_H-M   'P 1'
#
loop_
_entity.id
_entity.type
_entity.pdbx_description
1 polymer ?
#
loop_
_entity_poly.entity_id
_entity_poly.type
_entity_poly.pdbx_seq_one_letter_code
_entity_poly.pdbx_strand_id
1 'polypeptide(L)'
;MNEEGKKRYYAEDEDMQVLSLPYQDASYAFNILLPKKKFGLEELRKKLNGTTIKRVLSQLESTMLGEISIPKMKIETDYKLKEALMAIGVTEMFSDAADLTGITRSRPLKVSSAAHRALIEVDEGGTTAAAATSVRFILTSGSIYPTNFIADHPFIFILTKNHNPLFMGQFV
;
A
#
# COMPACT_ATOMS: atom_id res chain seq x y z
N MET A 1 1.76 9.62 -12.26
CA MET A 1 2.15 8.63 -13.31
C MET A 1 0.93 8.32 -14.16
N ASN A 2 1.03 8.46 -15.47
CA ASN A 2 -0.04 8.13 -16.41
C ASN A 2 0.49 7.17 -17.45
N GLU A 3 -0.20 6.06 -17.68
CA GLU A 3 0.13 5.04 -18.67
C GLU A 3 -1.12 4.63 -19.45
N GLU A 4 -0.98 4.33 -20.73
CA GLU A 4 -2.06 3.84 -21.61
C GLU A 4 -1.67 2.50 -22.22
N GLY A 5 -2.62 1.56 -22.30
CA GLY A 5 -2.44 0.26 -22.97
C GLY A 5 -1.30 -0.56 -22.37
N LYS A 6 -1.20 -0.65 -21.06
CA LYS A 6 -0.14 -1.39 -20.37
C LYS A 6 -0.65 -2.64 -19.67
N LYS A 7 0.18 -3.67 -19.74
CA LYS A 7 -0.04 -4.92 -19.01
C LYS A 7 0.48 -4.79 -17.60
N ARG A 8 -0.41 -4.96 -16.61
CA ARG A 8 -0.11 -4.85 -15.18
C ARG A 8 -0.80 -5.98 -14.40
N TYR A 9 -0.33 -6.25 -13.20
CA TYR A 9 -1.03 -7.14 -12.29
C TYR A 9 -2.22 -6.41 -11.68
N TYR A 10 -3.39 -6.96 -11.90
CA TYR A 10 -4.66 -6.36 -11.54
C TYR A 10 -5.63 -7.40 -10.99
N ALA A 11 -6.43 -7.01 -10.04
CA ALA A 11 -7.58 -7.75 -9.55
C ALA A 11 -8.70 -6.77 -9.17
N GLU A 12 -9.93 -7.23 -9.14
CA GLU A 12 -11.05 -6.44 -8.59
C GLU A 12 -12.09 -7.35 -7.95
N ASP A 13 -12.81 -6.79 -6.99
CA ASP A 13 -14.01 -7.38 -6.41
C ASP A 13 -15.16 -6.34 -6.37
N GLU A 14 -16.20 -6.59 -5.59
CA GLU A 14 -17.35 -5.67 -5.48
C GLU A 14 -16.99 -4.33 -4.82
N ASP A 15 -16.00 -4.32 -3.92
CA ASP A 15 -15.65 -3.17 -3.09
C ASP A 15 -14.49 -2.34 -3.65
N MET A 16 -13.52 -2.97 -4.35
CA MET A 16 -12.27 -2.33 -4.72
C MET A 16 -11.66 -2.85 -6.02
N GLN A 17 -10.80 -2.03 -6.60
CA GLN A 17 -9.82 -2.39 -7.62
C GLN A 17 -8.45 -2.49 -6.97
N VAL A 18 -7.62 -3.43 -7.40
CA VAL A 18 -6.25 -3.62 -6.90
C VAL A 18 -5.29 -3.61 -8.07
N LEU A 19 -4.34 -2.70 -8.02
CA LEU A 19 -3.23 -2.60 -8.97
C LEU A 19 -1.93 -2.93 -8.24
N SER A 20 -1.14 -3.83 -8.81
CA SER A 20 0.18 -4.19 -8.29
C SER A 20 1.28 -3.79 -9.27
N LEU A 21 2.23 -3.03 -8.78
CA LEU A 21 3.38 -2.52 -9.49
C LEU A 21 4.66 -3.15 -8.93
N PRO A 22 5.19 -4.20 -9.58
CA PRO A 22 6.46 -4.81 -9.17
C PRO A 22 7.61 -3.82 -9.32
N TYR A 23 8.56 -3.88 -8.39
CA TYR A 23 9.84 -3.18 -8.49
C TYR A 23 10.82 -3.92 -9.42
N GLN A 24 12.01 -3.37 -9.60
CA GLN A 24 13.09 -4.01 -10.36
C GLN A 24 13.43 -5.39 -9.77
N ASP A 25 13.51 -5.49 -8.44
CA ASP A 25 13.46 -6.78 -7.75
C ASP A 25 11.98 -7.19 -7.62
N ALA A 26 11.55 -8.12 -8.45
CA ALA A 26 10.17 -8.59 -8.52
C ALA A 26 9.65 -9.24 -7.22
N SER A 27 10.51 -9.46 -6.23
CA SER A 27 10.09 -9.88 -4.89
C SER A 27 9.34 -8.76 -4.15
N TYR A 28 9.56 -7.50 -4.54
CA TYR A 28 8.86 -6.34 -4.00
C TYR A 28 7.78 -5.84 -4.95
N ALA A 29 6.66 -5.43 -4.40
CA ALA A 29 5.58 -4.82 -5.16
C ALA A 29 4.88 -3.70 -4.35
N PHE A 30 4.56 -2.61 -5.04
CA PHE A 30 3.68 -1.57 -4.53
C PHE A 30 2.26 -1.85 -5.00
N ASN A 31 1.37 -2.10 -4.05
CA ASN A 31 -0.02 -2.47 -4.33
C ASN A 31 -0.94 -1.34 -3.91
N ILE A 32 -1.85 -0.93 -4.78
CA ILE A 32 -2.86 0.09 -4.54
C ILE A 32 -4.22 -0.58 -4.49
N LEU A 33 -4.94 -0.38 -3.37
CA LEU A 33 -6.30 -0.85 -3.15
C LEU A 33 -7.22 0.38 -3.25
N LEU A 34 -7.87 0.54 -4.39
CA LEU A 34 -8.71 1.68 -4.72
C LEU A 34 -10.17 1.31 -4.49
N PRO A 35 -10.91 1.98 -3.58
CA PRO A 35 -12.34 1.74 -3.41
C PRO A 35 -13.10 2.02 -4.72
N LYS A 36 -14.06 1.19 -5.11
CA LYS A 36 -14.93 1.49 -6.27
C LYS A 36 -15.84 2.71 -6.03
N LYS A 37 -16.15 3.00 -4.78
CA LYS A 37 -16.88 4.21 -4.38
C LYS A 37 -15.90 5.33 -4.05
N LYS A 38 -16.05 6.52 -4.65
CA LYS A 38 -15.16 7.68 -4.43
C LYS A 38 -14.93 8.05 -2.94
N PHE A 39 -15.93 7.87 -2.10
CA PHE A 39 -15.86 8.13 -0.65
C PHE A 39 -15.88 6.84 0.19
N GLY A 40 -15.50 5.71 -0.43
CA GLY A 40 -15.57 4.38 0.18
C GLY A 40 -14.38 3.98 1.04
N LEU A 41 -13.36 4.82 1.21
CA LEU A 41 -12.14 4.47 1.95
C LEU A 41 -12.41 3.99 3.37
N GLU A 42 -13.30 4.67 4.09
CA GLU A 42 -13.65 4.31 5.47
C GLU A 42 -14.36 2.95 5.55
N GLU A 43 -15.28 2.66 4.61
CA GLU A 43 -15.94 1.36 4.51
C GLU A 43 -14.94 0.26 4.17
N LEU A 44 -14.06 0.51 3.20
CA LEU A 44 -13.01 -0.41 2.80
C LEU A 44 -12.10 -0.73 3.99
N ARG A 45 -11.66 0.30 4.72
CA ARG A 45 -10.78 0.15 5.89
C ARG A 45 -11.38 -0.75 6.97
N LYS A 46 -12.70 -0.67 7.22
CA LYS A 46 -13.41 -1.53 8.18
C LYS A 46 -13.49 -2.99 7.73
N LYS A 47 -13.55 -3.24 6.42
CA LYS A 47 -13.60 -4.58 5.84
C LYS A 47 -12.22 -5.23 5.68
N LEU A 48 -11.15 -4.42 5.62
CA LEU A 48 -9.80 -4.93 5.43
C LEU A 48 -9.30 -5.63 6.69
N ASN A 49 -8.86 -6.85 6.49
CA ASN A 49 -8.13 -7.66 7.46
C ASN A 49 -7.07 -8.49 6.71
N GLY A 50 -6.21 -9.18 7.45
CA GLY A 50 -5.13 -9.98 6.86
C GLY A 50 -5.62 -11.02 5.85
N THR A 51 -6.79 -11.64 6.09
CA THR A 51 -7.38 -12.63 5.18
C THR A 51 -7.84 -11.98 3.87
N THR A 52 -8.51 -10.82 3.95
CA THR A 52 -8.97 -10.07 2.78
C THR A 52 -7.79 -9.61 1.93
N ILE A 53 -6.75 -9.04 2.55
CA ILE A 53 -5.53 -8.60 1.86
C ILE A 53 -4.87 -9.79 1.14
N LYS A 54 -4.68 -10.89 1.84
CA LYS A 54 -4.06 -12.09 1.28
C LYS A 54 -4.88 -12.64 0.10
N ARG A 55 -6.21 -12.65 0.21
CA ARG A 55 -7.12 -13.09 -0.85
C ARG A 55 -6.96 -12.22 -2.11
N VAL A 56 -7.08 -10.90 -1.98
CA VAL A 56 -7.03 -10.02 -3.17
C VAL A 56 -5.65 -10.00 -3.82
N LEU A 57 -4.57 -10.08 -3.04
CA LEU A 57 -3.22 -10.18 -3.59
C LEU A 57 -2.97 -11.52 -4.31
N SER A 58 -3.64 -12.60 -3.88
CA SER A 58 -3.55 -13.89 -4.58
C SER A 58 -4.37 -13.97 -5.87
N GLN A 59 -5.31 -13.04 -6.07
CA GLN A 59 -6.16 -12.94 -7.27
C GLN A 59 -5.57 -12.04 -8.36
N LEU A 60 -4.38 -11.47 -8.13
CA LEU A 60 -3.73 -10.60 -9.11
C LEU A 60 -3.37 -11.38 -10.38
N GLU A 61 -3.91 -10.94 -11.51
CA GLU A 61 -3.66 -11.50 -12.83
C GLU A 61 -3.05 -10.45 -13.75
N SER A 62 -2.25 -10.91 -14.71
CA SER A 62 -1.65 -10.03 -15.70
C SER A 62 -2.69 -9.56 -16.71
N THR A 63 -3.20 -8.36 -16.53
CA THR A 63 -4.33 -7.78 -17.27
C THR A 63 -3.87 -6.59 -18.11
N MET A 64 -4.42 -6.44 -19.32
CA MET A 64 -4.22 -5.26 -20.15
C MET A 64 -5.19 -4.17 -19.70
N LEU A 65 -4.63 -3.06 -19.19
CA LEU A 65 -5.42 -1.90 -18.76
C LEU A 65 -5.39 -0.81 -19.84
N GLY A 66 -6.53 -0.14 -20.01
CA GLY A 66 -6.67 0.97 -20.96
C GLY A 66 -5.92 2.19 -20.49
N GLU A 67 -6.28 2.68 -19.34
CA GLU A 67 -5.65 3.84 -18.70
C GLU A 67 -5.27 3.49 -17.26
N ILE A 68 -4.07 3.91 -16.86
CA ILE A 68 -3.59 3.86 -15.48
C ILE A 68 -3.18 5.27 -15.09
N SER A 69 -3.84 5.83 -14.07
CA SER A 69 -3.50 7.14 -13.51
C SER A 69 -3.30 7.04 -12.01
N ILE A 70 -2.10 7.39 -11.54
CA ILE A 70 -1.72 7.34 -10.13
C ILE A 70 -1.06 8.67 -9.75
N PRO A 71 -1.46 9.32 -8.65
CA PRO A 71 -0.83 10.54 -8.18
C PRO A 71 0.63 10.29 -7.76
N LYS A 72 1.48 11.30 -7.94
CA LYS A 72 2.75 11.35 -7.21
C LYS A 72 2.43 11.56 -5.74
N MET A 73 3.11 10.85 -4.87
CA MET A 73 2.88 11.00 -3.45
C MET A 73 4.18 11.00 -2.66
N LYS A 74 4.19 11.86 -1.63
CA LYS A 74 5.20 11.85 -0.59
C LYS A 74 4.47 11.95 0.73
N ILE A 75 4.47 10.85 1.47
CA ILE A 75 3.75 10.73 2.73
C ILE A 75 4.79 10.54 3.83
N GLU A 76 4.76 11.45 4.78
CA GLU A 76 5.58 11.39 5.97
C GLU A 76 4.66 11.33 7.18
N THR A 77 4.91 10.39 8.08
CA THR A 77 4.08 10.19 9.26
C THR A 77 4.95 9.98 10.48
N ASP A 78 4.64 10.72 11.53
CA ASP A 78 5.25 10.58 12.85
C ASP A 78 4.19 10.03 13.81
N TYR A 79 4.43 8.81 14.30
CA TYR A 79 3.50 8.13 15.18
C TYR A 79 3.99 8.19 16.64
N LYS A 80 3.06 8.51 17.53
CA LYS A 80 3.20 8.23 18.96
C LYS A 80 3.02 6.73 19.18
N LEU A 81 4.09 5.98 18.90
CA LEU A 81 4.04 4.51 18.84
C LEU A 81 3.63 3.88 20.17
N LYS A 82 3.95 4.53 21.30
CA LYS A 82 3.56 4.05 22.64
C LYS A 82 2.05 3.90 22.75
N GLU A 83 1.29 4.95 22.40
CA GLU A 83 -0.18 4.95 22.48
C GLU A 83 -0.78 3.89 21.55
N ALA A 84 -0.22 3.75 20.35
CA ALA A 84 -0.67 2.74 19.39
C ALA A 84 -0.43 1.32 19.90
N LEU A 85 0.75 1.04 20.46
CA LEU A 85 1.08 -0.26 21.06
C LEU A 85 0.19 -0.58 22.25
N MET A 86 -0.06 0.39 23.12
CA MET A 86 -0.95 0.23 24.27
C MET A 86 -2.40 -0.07 23.81
N ALA A 87 -2.87 0.57 22.75
CA ALA A 87 -4.21 0.35 22.22
C ALA A 87 -4.42 -1.08 21.67
N ILE A 88 -3.37 -1.73 21.18
CA ILE A 88 -3.41 -3.13 20.73
C ILE A 88 -3.01 -4.14 21.81
N GLY A 89 -2.87 -3.68 23.07
CA GLY A 89 -2.64 -4.56 24.24
C GLY A 89 -1.17 -4.76 24.62
N VAL A 90 -0.21 -4.11 23.96
CA VAL A 90 1.20 -4.16 24.35
C VAL A 90 1.44 -3.10 25.44
N THR A 91 1.21 -3.45 26.69
CA THR A 91 1.20 -2.51 27.82
C THR A 91 2.34 -2.74 28.83
N GLU A 92 2.74 -4.02 29.03
CA GLU A 92 3.65 -4.40 30.09
C GLU A 92 5.01 -3.69 30.04
N MET A 93 5.61 -3.58 28.84
CA MET A 93 6.91 -2.91 28.64
C MET A 93 6.93 -1.43 29.06
N PHE A 94 5.75 -0.80 29.16
CA PHE A 94 5.59 0.60 29.56
C PHE A 94 5.24 0.76 31.05
N SER A 95 5.01 -0.33 31.77
CA SER A 95 4.61 -0.36 33.17
C SER A 95 5.81 -0.61 34.10
N ASP A 96 5.57 -0.50 35.42
CA ASP A 96 6.57 -0.84 36.42
C ASP A 96 6.78 -2.36 36.55
N ALA A 97 5.94 -3.18 35.93
CA ALA A 97 6.07 -4.63 35.83
C ALA A 97 6.94 -5.10 34.65
N ALA A 98 7.51 -4.17 33.88
CA ALA A 98 8.34 -4.50 32.73
C ALA A 98 9.56 -5.33 33.12
N ASP A 99 9.75 -6.48 32.47
CA ASP A 99 10.99 -7.25 32.59
C ASP A 99 11.90 -6.99 31.40
N LEU A 100 12.87 -6.08 31.62
CA LEU A 100 13.92 -5.74 30.67
C LEU A 100 15.30 -6.17 31.17
N THR A 101 15.37 -7.24 31.97
CA THR A 101 16.61 -7.76 32.56
C THR A 101 17.63 -8.28 31.54
N GLY A 102 17.17 -8.53 30.29
CA GLY A 102 18.05 -8.81 29.15
C GLY A 102 18.91 -7.61 28.72
N ILE A 103 18.50 -6.37 29.07
CA ILE A 103 19.24 -5.15 28.77
C ILE A 103 20.15 -4.80 29.96
N THR A 104 19.63 -4.81 31.20
CA THR A 104 20.39 -4.55 32.42
C THR A 104 19.75 -5.23 33.62
N ARG A 105 20.60 -5.69 34.57
CA ARG A 105 20.17 -6.28 35.84
C ARG A 105 20.35 -5.32 37.01
N SER A 106 20.98 -4.16 36.78
CA SER A 106 21.39 -3.25 37.88
C SER A 106 20.24 -2.38 38.39
N ARG A 107 19.24 -2.11 37.58
CA ARG A 107 18.05 -1.29 37.93
C ARG A 107 16.83 -1.77 37.15
N PRO A 108 15.61 -1.69 37.73
CA PRO A 108 14.36 -1.85 36.98
C PRO A 108 14.30 -0.82 35.86
N LEU A 109 13.95 -1.29 34.65
CA LEU A 109 13.76 -0.46 33.45
C LEU A 109 12.36 -0.62 32.93
N LYS A 110 11.81 0.47 32.40
CA LYS A 110 10.62 0.44 31.56
C LYS A 110 10.81 1.36 30.36
N VAL A 111 10.09 1.12 29.30
CA VAL A 111 10.08 2.01 28.12
C VAL A 111 9.25 3.25 28.46
N SER A 112 9.87 4.42 28.46
CA SER A 112 9.21 5.69 28.77
C SER A 112 8.43 6.24 27.57
N SER A 113 9.02 6.15 26.37
CA SER A 113 8.43 6.61 25.12
C SER A 113 8.83 5.71 23.96
N ALA A 114 7.99 5.64 22.95
CA ALA A 114 8.27 5.00 21.68
C ALA A 114 7.74 5.90 20.56
N ALA A 115 8.58 6.17 19.57
CA ALA A 115 8.22 6.94 18.39
C ALA A 115 8.54 6.12 17.13
N HIS A 116 7.76 6.32 16.09
CA HIS A 116 8.00 5.70 14.80
C HIS A 116 7.75 6.76 13.71
N ARG A 117 8.71 6.90 12.82
CA ARG A 117 8.60 7.77 11.65
C ARG A 117 8.68 6.93 10.40
N ALA A 118 7.72 7.10 9.51
CA ALA A 118 7.69 6.46 8.21
C ALA A 118 7.65 7.52 7.11
N LEU A 119 8.42 7.31 6.06
CA LEU A 119 8.41 8.09 4.84
C LEU A 119 8.22 7.15 3.66
N ILE A 120 7.27 7.47 2.80
CA ILE A 120 7.11 6.81 1.51
C ILE A 120 7.05 7.88 0.41
N GLU A 121 7.83 7.68 -0.63
CA GLU A 121 7.84 8.54 -1.82
C GLU A 121 7.62 7.67 -3.04
N VAL A 122 6.64 8.04 -3.86
CA VAL A 122 6.27 7.32 -5.08
C VAL A 122 6.20 8.32 -6.22
N ASP A 123 7.08 8.14 -7.18
CA ASP A 123 7.16 8.92 -8.41
C ASP A 123 7.42 8.01 -9.63
N GLU A 124 7.56 8.61 -10.79
CA GLU A 124 7.83 7.88 -12.03
C GLU A 124 9.24 7.23 -12.09
N GLY A 125 10.16 7.65 -11.24
CA GLY A 125 11.52 7.09 -11.14
C GLY A 125 11.57 5.84 -10.27
N GLY A 126 10.65 5.66 -9.34
CA GLY A 126 10.58 4.53 -8.40
C GLY A 126 9.94 3.27 -8.96
N THR A 127 9.14 3.38 -10.00
CA THR A 127 8.58 2.26 -10.76
C THR A 127 9.20 2.22 -12.14
N THR A 128 10.31 1.51 -12.26
CA THR A 128 11.05 1.21 -13.50
C THR A 128 10.68 2.12 -14.69
N ALA A 129 11.44 3.18 -14.88
CA ALA A 129 11.43 3.94 -16.13
C ALA A 129 12.00 3.05 -17.24
N ALA A 130 11.24 2.12 -17.74
CA ALA A 130 11.39 1.69 -19.11
C ALA A 130 10.95 2.91 -19.93
N ALA A 131 11.91 3.63 -20.51
CA ALA A 131 11.67 4.60 -21.55
C ALA A 131 11.01 3.86 -22.73
N ALA A 132 9.70 3.68 -22.64
CA ALA A 132 8.89 3.20 -23.74
C ALA A 132 8.50 4.44 -24.54
N THR A 133 9.09 4.59 -25.70
CA THR A 133 8.56 5.45 -26.76
C THR A 133 7.10 5.03 -26.95
N SER A 134 6.17 5.82 -26.44
CA SER A 134 4.74 5.55 -26.57
C SER A 134 4.34 5.86 -28.00
N VAL A 135 4.24 4.85 -28.83
CA VAL A 135 3.52 4.96 -30.12
C VAL A 135 2.05 5.00 -29.74
N ARG A 136 1.46 6.18 -29.80
CA ARG A 136 0.04 6.39 -29.55
C ARG A 136 -0.76 5.83 -30.71
N PHE A 137 -1.32 4.65 -30.58
CA PHE A 137 -2.34 4.14 -31.50
C PHE A 137 -3.68 4.77 -31.13
N ILE A 138 -4.09 5.78 -31.87
CA ILE A 138 -5.45 6.32 -31.77
C ILE A 138 -6.34 5.35 -32.53
N LEU A 139 -7.08 4.50 -31.80
CA LEU A 139 -8.13 3.69 -32.37
C LEU A 139 -9.38 4.56 -32.56
N THR A 140 -9.88 4.63 -33.78
CA THR A 140 -11.05 5.42 -34.18
C THR A 140 -12.37 4.78 -33.74
N SER A 141 -12.37 3.66 -33.05
CA SER A 141 -13.56 2.98 -32.55
C SER A 141 -13.31 2.33 -31.20
N GLY A 142 -13.85 2.92 -30.12
CA GLY A 142 -13.97 2.35 -28.78
C GLY A 142 -12.67 1.87 -28.12
N SER A 143 -12.55 2.01 -26.81
CA SER A 143 -11.43 1.42 -26.08
C SER A 143 -11.46 -0.10 -26.23
N ILE A 144 -10.40 -0.70 -26.79
CA ILE A 144 -10.23 -2.16 -26.85
C ILE A 144 -10.07 -2.74 -25.43
N TYR A 145 -9.69 -1.90 -24.47
CA TYR A 145 -9.43 -2.30 -23.09
C TYR A 145 -10.56 -1.79 -22.20
N PRO A 146 -11.41 -2.67 -21.65
CA PRO A 146 -12.60 -2.27 -20.90
C PRO A 146 -12.28 -1.75 -19.49
N THR A 147 -11.07 -2.00 -18.97
CA THR A 147 -10.73 -1.71 -17.58
C THR A 147 -9.69 -0.60 -17.48
N ASN A 148 -10.02 0.43 -16.71
CA ASN A 148 -9.12 1.53 -16.35
C ASN A 148 -8.85 1.50 -14.84
N PHE A 149 -7.67 1.98 -14.45
CA PHE A 149 -7.30 2.18 -13.05
C PHE A 149 -6.93 3.64 -12.83
N ILE A 150 -7.87 4.43 -12.29
CA ILE A 150 -7.71 5.87 -12.10
C ILE A 150 -7.81 6.18 -10.61
N ALA A 151 -6.66 6.37 -9.95
CA ALA A 151 -6.58 6.69 -8.52
C ALA A 151 -6.78 8.20 -8.30
N ASP A 152 -8.02 8.68 -8.55
CA ASP A 152 -8.44 10.08 -8.43
C ASP A 152 -9.13 10.39 -7.08
N HIS A 153 -9.15 9.44 -6.16
CA HIS A 153 -9.77 9.55 -4.84
C HIS A 153 -9.01 8.74 -3.81
N PRO A 154 -9.31 8.89 -2.51
CA PRO A 154 -8.56 8.24 -1.43
C PRO A 154 -8.47 6.71 -1.57
N PHE A 155 -7.27 6.17 -1.34
CA PHE A 155 -6.98 4.75 -1.46
C PHE A 155 -6.02 4.25 -0.37
N ILE A 156 -5.92 2.93 -0.25
CA ILE A 156 -4.93 2.25 0.61
C ILE A 156 -3.79 1.75 -0.28
N PHE A 157 -2.57 1.85 0.22
CA PHE A 157 -1.41 1.24 -0.42
C PHE A 157 -0.71 0.26 0.51
N ILE A 158 -0.10 -0.77 -0.08
CA ILE A 158 0.66 -1.78 0.65
C ILE A 158 1.94 -2.08 -0.14
N LEU A 159 3.09 -1.82 0.48
CA LEU A 159 4.37 -2.32 -0.02
C LEU A 159 4.57 -3.74 0.50
N THR A 160 4.80 -4.67 -0.40
CA THR A 160 4.99 -6.09 -0.04
C THR A 160 6.37 -6.59 -0.47
N LYS A 161 6.85 -7.61 0.23
CA LYS A 161 7.96 -8.49 -0.20
C LYS A 161 7.48 -9.94 -0.15
N ASN A 162 7.53 -10.64 -1.29
CA ASN A 162 7.01 -12.01 -1.41
C ASN A 162 5.58 -12.12 -0.84
N HIS A 163 4.72 -11.16 -1.20
CA HIS A 163 3.34 -11.00 -0.70
C HIS A 163 3.19 -10.70 0.80
N ASN A 164 4.28 -10.56 1.56
CA ASN A 164 4.23 -10.15 2.96
C ASN A 164 4.23 -8.62 3.07
N PRO A 165 3.27 -8.01 3.77
CA PRO A 165 3.23 -6.56 3.99
C PRO A 165 4.47 -6.07 4.76
N LEU A 166 5.14 -5.04 4.24
CA LEU A 166 6.23 -4.32 4.89
C LEU A 166 5.77 -2.94 5.37
N PHE A 167 5.04 -2.23 4.51
CA PHE A 167 4.43 -0.94 4.81
C PHE A 167 2.99 -0.93 4.35
N MET A 168 2.15 -0.26 5.11
CA MET A 168 0.77 -0.01 4.76
C MET A 168 0.41 1.42 5.14
N GLY A 169 -0.34 2.10 4.28
CA GLY A 169 -0.81 3.43 4.53
C GLY A 169 -2.02 3.78 3.67
N GLN A 170 -2.48 5.01 3.84
CA GLN A 170 -3.56 5.56 3.03
C GLN A 170 -3.13 6.90 2.42
N PHE A 171 -3.61 7.14 1.22
CA PHE A 171 -3.54 8.43 0.53
C PHE A 171 -4.94 9.07 0.59
N VAL A 172 -5.02 10.31 1.09
CA VAL A 172 -6.26 11.07 1.27
C VAL A 172 -6.12 12.47 0.71
#